data_a706fc3099086197ac5ed1a70a146807
#
_entry.id   a706fc3099086197ac5ed1a70a146807
#
_cell.length_a   1.000
_cell.length_b   1.000
_cell.length_c   1.000
_cell.angle_alpha   90.00
_cell.angle_beta   90.00
_cell.angle_gamma   90.00
#
_symmetry.space_group_name_H-M   'P 1'
#
loop_
_entity.id
_entity.type
_entity.pdbx_description
1 polymer ?
#
loop_
_entity_poly.entity_id
_entity_poly.type
_entity_poly.pdbx_seq_one_letter_code
_entity_poly.pdbx_strand_id
1 'polypeptide(L)'
;MELGRSVMTIVVAISILSGCTAPPDKVDPAVLEALETGDFRYLDLSGLNLANTNFDGTNWTNANASGSDLSGSDFGIVDFTYADLSEANMNEGFFLGANFFSANIAFSEMKYSNFFYSSLIFANLSNTIAFESDFESANLENADMRESNFRDSIFKSSNLHLIKASNADFGGVIFDGSNMTYADLNFTDLTDASLKGVDLQFSDLTGAIVDGTDFSGAKWYYTVCPDGTNSGEVRDCF
;
A
#
# COMPACT_ATOMS: atom_id res chain seq x y z
N MET A 1 21.32 1.67 -25.86
CA MET A 1 22.60 2.32 -25.47
C MET A 1 22.36 3.38 -24.36
N GLU A 2 21.19 3.39 -23.73
CA GLU A 2 20.86 4.28 -22.59
C GLU A 2 20.90 3.57 -21.22
N LEU A 3 20.75 2.25 -21.17
CA LEU A 3 20.83 1.47 -19.92
C LEU A 3 22.18 1.62 -19.17
N GLY A 4 23.30 1.73 -19.89
CA GLY A 4 24.62 1.83 -19.25
C GLY A 4 24.88 3.14 -18.47
N ARG A 5 24.11 4.20 -18.72
CA ARG A 5 24.24 5.46 -17.97
C ARG A 5 23.42 5.46 -16.67
N SER A 6 22.31 4.74 -16.66
CA SER A 6 21.45 4.60 -15.48
C SER A 6 22.13 3.80 -14.38
N VAL A 7 22.74 2.65 -14.74
CA VAL A 7 23.45 1.76 -13.82
C VAL A 7 24.60 2.47 -13.09
N MET A 8 25.39 3.28 -13.81
CA MET A 8 26.50 4.01 -13.20
C MET A 8 26.03 5.09 -12.20
N THR A 9 24.84 5.68 -12.42
CA THR A 9 24.25 6.65 -11.52
C THR A 9 23.72 5.98 -10.23
N ILE A 10 23.17 4.78 -10.33
CA ILE A 10 22.64 4.00 -9.19
C ILE A 10 23.78 3.54 -8.26
N VAL A 11 24.86 2.98 -8.80
CA VAL A 11 26.04 2.55 -8.00
C VAL A 11 26.66 3.72 -7.24
N VAL A 12 26.71 4.91 -7.84
CA VAL A 12 27.19 6.13 -7.18
C VAL A 12 26.21 6.58 -6.08
N ALA A 13 24.88 6.44 -6.29
CA ALA A 13 23.89 6.78 -5.28
C ALA A 13 23.97 5.87 -4.04
N ILE A 14 24.08 4.55 -4.21
CA ILE A 14 24.24 3.59 -3.10
C ILE A 14 25.50 3.90 -2.27
N SER A 15 26.59 4.33 -2.88
CA SER A 15 27.84 4.64 -2.16
C SER A 15 27.84 6.00 -1.45
N ILE A 16 27.05 6.97 -1.94
CA ILE A 16 27.02 8.34 -1.38
C ILE A 16 25.95 8.51 -0.30
N LEU A 17 24.80 7.82 -0.43
CA LEU A 17 23.64 8.03 0.43
C LEU A 17 23.64 7.16 1.70
N SER A 18 24.39 6.06 1.75
CA SER A 18 24.40 5.17 2.92
C SER A 18 25.05 5.80 4.17
N GLY A 19 25.57 7.04 4.10
CA GLY A 19 26.27 7.66 5.24
C GLY A 19 27.46 6.82 5.78
N CYS A 20 27.59 5.60 5.30
CA CYS A 20 28.76 4.75 5.46
C CYS A 20 29.69 4.99 4.29
N THR A 21 30.85 5.50 4.55
CA THR A 21 31.98 5.54 3.60
C THR A 21 32.50 4.12 3.34
N ALA A 22 31.60 3.18 3.00
CA ALA A 22 31.99 1.88 2.53
C ALA A 22 32.51 2.03 1.09
N PRO A 23 33.73 1.63 0.79
CA PRO A 23 34.21 1.64 -0.57
C PRO A 23 33.33 0.74 -1.45
N PRO A 24 33.21 1.03 -2.78
CA PRO A 24 32.34 0.28 -3.71
C PRO A 24 32.62 -1.23 -3.76
N ASP A 25 33.75 -1.67 -3.22
CA ASP A 25 34.18 -3.05 -3.07
C ASP A 25 33.40 -3.85 -1.97
N LYS A 26 32.43 -3.22 -1.27
CA LYS A 26 31.58 -3.88 -0.26
C LYS A 26 30.10 -4.03 -0.66
N VAL A 27 29.69 -3.57 -1.83
CA VAL A 27 28.36 -3.86 -2.35
C VAL A 27 28.33 -5.32 -2.80
N ASP A 28 27.31 -6.08 -2.37
CA ASP A 28 27.15 -7.48 -2.79
C ASP A 28 27.16 -7.56 -4.34
N PRO A 29 28.03 -8.39 -4.94
CA PRO A 29 28.06 -8.55 -6.39
C PRO A 29 26.70 -8.92 -6.99
N ALA A 30 25.84 -9.63 -6.27
CA ALA A 30 24.50 -9.98 -6.71
C ALA A 30 23.60 -8.74 -6.84
N VAL A 31 23.77 -7.74 -5.97
CA VAL A 31 23.04 -6.46 -6.09
C VAL A 31 23.52 -5.68 -7.31
N LEU A 32 24.82 -5.70 -7.62
CA LEU A 32 25.36 -5.06 -8.81
C LEU A 32 24.81 -5.71 -10.09
N GLU A 33 24.76 -7.05 -10.15
CA GLU A 33 24.18 -7.78 -11.26
C GLU A 33 22.67 -7.48 -11.40
N ALA A 34 21.94 -7.39 -10.29
CA ALA A 34 20.53 -7.05 -10.29
C ALA A 34 20.25 -5.64 -10.85
N LEU A 35 21.12 -4.67 -10.57
CA LEU A 35 21.03 -3.33 -11.14
C LEU A 35 21.21 -3.32 -12.66
N GLU A 36 21.94 -4.28 -13.22
CA GLU A 36 22.13 -4.40 -14.67
C GLU A 36 21.01 -5.18 -15.36
N THR A 37 20.48 -6.21 -14.68
CA THR A 37 19.49 -7.13 -15.25
C THR A 37 18.04 -6.77 -14.91
N GLY A 38 17.82 -5.99 -13.85
CA GLY A 38 16.50 -5.73 -13.27
C GLY A 38 15.95 -6.90 -12.45
N ASP A 39 16.78 -7.90 -12.13
CA ASP A 39 16.38 -9.10 -11.40
C ASP A 39 16.88 -9.06 -9.96
N PHE A 40 16.00 -8.63 -9.04
CA PHE A 40 16.27 -8.51 -7.60
C PHE A 40 15.68 -9.68 -6.79
N ARG A 41 15.23 -10.74 -7.47
CA ARG A 41 14.57 -11.87 -6.80
C ARG A 41 15.46 -12.51 -5.75
N TYR A 42 14.89 -12.77 -4.56
CA TYR A 42 15.55 -13.41 -3.42
C TYR A 42 16.76 -12.66 -2.86
N LEU A 43 17.02 -11.44 -3.27
CA LEU A 43 18.11 -10.63 -2.74
C LEU A 43 17.76 -10.08 -1.36
N ASP A 44 18.78 -9.93 -0.55
CA ASP A 44 18.73 -9.19 0.71
C ASP A 44 19.18 -7.74 0.46
N LEU A 45 18.20 -6.84 0.48
CA LEU A 45 18.34 -5.40 0.29
C LEU A 45 17.97 -4.65 1.58
N SER A 46 17.86 -5.40 2.71
CA SER A 46 17.39 -4.84 3.98
C SER A 46 18.25 -3.69 4.47
N GLY A 47 17.62 -2.62 4.94
CA GLY A 47 18.28 -1.43 5.47
C GLY A 47 19.10 -0.63 4.45
N LEU A 48 19.05 -0.95 3.15
CA LEU A 48 19.77 -0.18 2.13
C LEU A 48 19.07 1.14 1.85
N ASN A 49 19.85 2.16 1.49
CA ASN A 49 19.32 3.39 0.91
C ASN A 49 19.26 3.23 -0.61
N LEU A 50 18.03 3.16 -1.13
CA LEU A 50 17.68 3.02 -2.54
C LEU A 50 16.77 4.17 -3.01
N ALA A 51 16.73 5.27 -2.24
CA ALA A 51 15.85 6.40 -2.51
C ALA A 51 16.14 7.08 -3.85
N ASN A 52 15.11 7.70 -4.43
CA ASN A 52 15.18 8.48 -5.68
C ASN A 52 15.80 7.69 -6.87
N THR A 53 15.49 6.40 -6.93
CA THR A 53 16.03 5.48 -7.94
C THR A 53 14.91 4.98 -8.85
N ASN A 54 15.22 4.73 -10.12
CA ASN A 54 14.28 4.15 -11.07
C ASN A 54 14.47 2.63 -11.12
N PHE A 55 13.43 1.90 -10.68
CA PHE A 55 13.31 0.45 -10.72
C PHE A 55 12.15 -0.03 -11.61
N ASP A 56 11.60 0.85 -12.48
CA ASP A 56 10.45 0.53 -13.34
C ASP A 56 10.66 -0.80 -14.09
N GLY A 57 9.63 -1.67 -14.04
CA GLY A 57 9.61 -2.96 -14.72
C GLY A 57 10.57 -4.02 -14.16
N THR A 58 11.21 -3.80 -13.01
CA THR A 58 12.11 -4.79 -12.37
C THR A 58 11.34 -5.86 -11.60
N ASN A 59 12.05 -6.95 -11.23
CA ASN A 59 11.46 -8.08 -10.49
C ASN A 59 12.07 -8.22 -9.10
N TRP A 60 11.24 -8.02 -8.06
CA TRP A 60 11.59 -8.08 -6.64
C TRP A 60 10.92 -9.25 -5.92
N THR A 61 10.48 -10.28 -6.67
CA THR A 61 9.79 -11.44 -6.09
C THR A 61 10.63 -12.12 -5.01
N ASN A 62 10.06 -12.26 -3.79
CA ASN A 62 10.75 -12.78 -2.61
C ASN A 62 12.01 -11.99 -2.19
N ALA A 63 12.21 -10.76 -2.63
CA ALA A 63 13.28 -9.92 -2.12
C ALA A 63 13.00 -9.52 -0.67
N ASN A 64 14.06 -9.36 0.11
CA ASN A 64 14.00 -8.76 1.44
C ASN A 64 14.49 -7.30 1.34
N ALA A 65 13.59 -6.34 1.42
CA ALA A 65 13.90 -4.91 1.48
C ALA A 65 13.39 -4.27 2.79
N SER A 66 13.31 -5.08 3.85
CA SER A 66 12.84 -4.61 5.15
C SER A 66 13.72 -3.49 5.71
N GLY A 67 13.09 -2.44 6.24
CA GLY A 67 13.77 -1.28 6.80
C GLY A 67 14.59 -0.46 5.78
N SER A 68 14.46 -0.72 4.48
CA SER A 68 15.17 0.04 3.43
C SER A 68 14.53 1.42 3.21
N ASP A 69 15.31 2.35 2.68
CA ASP A 69 14.81 3.63 2.19
C ASP A 69 14.58 3.55 0.68
N LEU A 70 13.30 3.51 0.29
CA LEU A 70 12.80 3.44 -1.09
C LEU A 70 12.12 4.76 -1.51
N SER A 71 12.26 5.82 -0.69
CA SER A 71 11.51 7.05 -0.88
C SER A 71 11.80 7.75 -2.22
N GLY A 72 10.76 8.33 -2.82
CA GLY A 72 10.86 9.05 -4.09
C GLY A 72 11.26 8.20 -5.30
N SER A 73 11.28 6.87 -5.15
CA SER A 73 11.70 5.95 -6.21
C SER A 73 10.56 5.56 -7.13
N ASP A 74 10.88 5.22 -8.37
CA ASP A 74 9.94 4.76 -9.39
C ASP A 74 9.96 3.22 -9.47
N PHE A 75 8.85 2.62 -9.08
CA PHE A 75 8.59 1.18 -9.07
C PHE A 75 7.39 0.83 -9.97
N GLY A 76 7.18 1.57 -11.06
CA GLY A 76 6.12 1.29 -12.01
C GLY A 76 6.20 -0.16 -12.52
N ILE A 77 5.07 -0.88 -12.52
CA ILE A 77 4.96 -2.27 -13.03
C ILE A 77 5.95 -3.26 -12.41
N VAL A 78 6.51 -2.97 -11.23
CA VAL A 78 7.44 -3.86 -10.51
C VAL A 78 6.67 -5.05 -9.91
N ASP A 79 7.30 -6.23 -9.92
CA ASP A 79 6.77 -7.41 -9.25
C ASP A 79 7.39 -7.59 -7.85
N PHE A 80 6.63 -7.24 -6.81
CA PHE A 80 6.95 -7.43 -5.39
C PHE A 80 6.28 -8.68 -4.79
N THR A 81 5.86 -9.65 -5.61
CA THR A 81 5.20 -10.86 -5.11
C THR A 81 6.03 -11.52 -4.00
N TYR A 82 5.42 -11.69 -2.81
CA TYR A 82 6.06 -12.24 -1.61
C TYR A 82 7.28 -11.46 -1.09
N ALA A 83 7.52 -10.24 -1.54
CA ALA A 83 8.61 -9.41 -1.00
C ALA A 83 8.36 -9.02 0.46
N ASP A 84 9.42 -8.85 1.22
CA ASP A 84 9.40 -8.24 2.54
C ASP A 84 9.84 -6.77 2.43
N LEU A 85 8.88 -5.86 2.61
CA LEU A 85 9.03 -4.41 2.62
C LEU A 85 8.66 -3.84 3.99
N SER A 86 8.64 -4.70 5.03
CA SER A 86 8.29 -4.26 6.39
C SER A 86 9.24 -3.18 6.89
N GLU A 87 8.71 -2.20 7.62
CA GLU A 87 9.49 -1.09 8.16
C GLU A 87 10.18 -0.20 7.09
N ALA A 88 9.92 -0.41 5.79
CA ALA A 88 10.54 0.37 4.72
C ALA A 88 9.97 1.80 4.67
N ASN A 89 10.82 2.75 4.28
CA ASN A 89 10.40 4.09 3.92
C ASN A 89 10.08 4.13 2.42
N MET A 90 8.78 4.17 2.09
CA MET A 90 8.26 4.20 0.73
C MET A 90 7.59 5.55 0.42
N ASN A 91 7.87 6.60 1.22
CA ASN A 91 7.26 7.92 1.06
C ASN A 91 7.53 8.50 -0.33
N GLU A 92 6.52 9.18 -0.91
CA GLU A 92 6.61 9.82 -2.23
C GLU A 92 6.98 8.86 -3.38
N GLY A 93 6.86 7.54 -3.16
CA GLY A 93 7.17 6.49 -4.15
C GLY A 93 6.11 6.35 -5.23
N PHE A 94 6.50 5.92 -6.43
CA PHE A 94 5.62 5.68 -7.57
C PHE A 94 5.50 4.17 -7.82
N PHE A 95 4.33 3.59 -7.50
CA PHE A 95 4.04 2.16 -7.59
C PHE A 95 2.91 1.87 -8.58
N LEU A 96 2.81 2.67 -9.64
CA LEU A 96 1.80 2.55 -10.68
C LEU A 96 1.76 1.12 -11.27
N GLY A 97 0.65 0.42 -11.11
CA GLY A 97 0.47 -0.93 -11.63
C GLY A 97 1.41 -1.99 -11.04
N ALA A 98 2.13 -1.70 -9.96
CA ALA A 98 2.99 -2.66 -9.29
C ALA A 98 2.20 -3.81 -8.66
N ASN A 99 2.82 -4.99 -8.57
CA ASN A 99 2.23 -6.20 -8.01
C ASN A 99 2.82 -6.53 -6.64
N PHE A 100 2.03 -6.35 -5.58
CA PHE A 100 2.36 -6.67 -4.19
C PHE A 100 1.64 -7.94 -3.69
N PHE A 101 1.35 -8.89 -4.56
CA PHE A 101 0.65 -10.10 -4.15
C PHE A 101 1.35 -10.78 -2.98
N SER A 102 0.64 -10.88 -1.83
CA SER A 102 1.15 -11.45 -0.58
C SER A 102 2.46 -10.81 -0.07
N ALA A 103 2.78 -9.58 -0.44
CA ALA A 103 3.93 -8.86 0.11
C ALA A 103 3.68 -8.47 1.57
N ASN A 104 4.75 -8.42 2.36
CA ASN A 104 4.72 -7.88 3.71
C ASN A 104 5.16 -6.42 3.67
N ILE A 105 4.22 -5.49 3.94
CA ILE A 105 4.45 -4.04 3.94
C ILE A 105 4.19 -3.47 5.36
N ALA A 106 4.03 -4.34 6.36
CA ALA A 106 3.68 -3.93 7.71
C ALA A 106 4.70 -2.95 8.30
N PHE A 107 4.21 -1.98 9.10
CA PHE A 107 5.03 -0.97 9.78
C PHE A 107 5.79 -0.02 8.83
N SER A 108 5.54 -0.04 7.53
CA SER A 108 6.18 0.86 6.56
C SER A 108 5.55 2.26 6.57
N GLU A 109 6.28 3.23 6.03
CA GLU A 109 5.76 4.55 5.70
C GLU A 109 5.64 4.69 4.19
N MET A 110 4.44 5.12 3.70
CA MET A 110 4.16 5.30 2.27
C MET A 110 3.31 6.56 2.02
N LYS A 111 3.63 7.63 2.75
CA LYS A 111 2.93 8.92 2.66
C LYS A 111 3.14 9.56 1.29
N TYR A 112 2.09 10.18 0.73
CA TYR A 112 2.16 10.88 -0.56
C TYR A 112 2.54 9.97 -1.73
N SER A 113 2.37 8.66 -1.60
CA SER A 113 2.79 7.68 -2.60
C SER A 113 1.66 7.33 -3.56
N ASN A 114 2.03 6.91 -4.77
CA ASN A 114 1.09 6.58 -5.82
C ASN A 114 1.04 5.06 -6.06
N PHE A 115 -0.09 4.45 -5.70
CA PHE A 115 -0.42 3.02 -5.91
C PHE A 115 -1.54 2.83 -6.95
N PHE A 116 -1.74 3.80 -7.84
CA PHE A 116 -2.79 3.74 -8.86
C PHE A 116 -2.69 2.45 -9.69
N TYR A 117 -3.82 1.71 -9.84
CA TYR A 117 -3.89 0.41 -10.51
C TYR A 117 -2.97 -0.69 -9.94
N SER A 118 -2.39 -0.54 -8.78
CA SER A 118 -1.56 -1.61 -8.17
C SER A 118 -2.40 -2.79 -7.67
N SER A 119 -1.75 -3.94 -7.53
CA SER A 119 -2.33 -5.14 -6.94
C SER A 119 -1.71 -5.41 -5.58
N LEU A 120 -2.50 -5.28 -4.50
CA LEU A 120 -2.09 -5.55 -3.11
C LEU A 120 -2.90 -6.75 -2.54
N ILE A 121 -3.30 -7.69 -3.39
CA ILE A 121 -4.09 -8.86 -3.00
C ILE A 121 -3.31 -9.68 -1.96
N PHE A 122 -3.93 -9.96 -0.79
CA PHE A 122 -3.34 -10.62 0.36
C PHE A 122 -2.11 -9.90 0.97
N ALA A 123 -1.82 -8.66 0.59
CA ALA A 123 -0.71 -7.92 1.19
C ALA A 123 -0.99 -7.61 2.67
N ASN A 124 0.07 -7.61 3.46
CA ASN A 124 0.02 -7.17 4.84
C ASN A 124 0.44 -5.70 4.93
N LEU A 125 -0.52 -4.79 5.15
CA LEU A 125 -0.33 -3.36 5.36
C LEU A 125 -0.64 -2.97 6.82
N SER A 126 -0.63 -3.90 7.76
CA SER A 126 -0.95 -3.59 9.15
C SER A 126 0.05 -2.62 9.76
N ASN A 127 -0.43 -1.67 10.58
CA ASN A 127 0.39 -0.66 11.23
C ASN A 127 1.18 0.25 10.25
N THR A 128 0.75 0.39 9.00
CA THR A 128 1.39 1.30 8.03
C THR A 128 0.93 2.74 8.24
N ILE A 129 1.76 3.69 7.77
CA ILE A 129 1.42 5.10 7.71
C ILE A 129 1.41 5.53 6.22
N ALA A 130 0.20 5.75 5.68
CA ALA A 130 -0.02 5.97 4.25
C ALA A 130 -0.93 7.19 3.98
N PHE A 131 -0.91 8.20 4.83
CA PHE A 131 -1.79 9.35 4.65
C PHE A 131 -1.48 10.11 3.33
N GLU A 132 -2.52 10.72 2.73
CA GLU A 132 -2.47 11.47 1.48
C GLU A 132 -1.89 10.65 0.29
N SER A 133 -2.10 9.32 0.28
CA SER A 133 -1.63 8.43 -0.79
C SER A 133 -2.75 8.04 -1.74
N ASP A 134 -2.41 7.72 -2.98
CA ASP A 134 -3.36 7.40 -4.03
C ASP A 134 -3.40 5.90 -4.32
N PHE A 135 -4.53 5.26 -3.98
CA PHE A 135 -4.88 3.86 -4.25
C PHE A 135 -6.07 3.75 -5.22
N GLU A 136 -6.35 4.80 -6.03
CA GLU A 136 -7.44 4.76 -6.98
C GLU A 136 -7.31 3.57 -7.91
N SER A 137 -8.40 2.81 -8.08
CA SER A 137 -8.47 1.60 -8.89
C SER A 137 -7.50 0.48 -8.48
N ALA A 138 -6.89 0.53 -7.31
CA ALA A 138 -6.06 -0.54 -6.78
C ALA A 138 -6.89 -1.76 -6.35
N ASN A 139 -6.28 -2.94 -6.37
CA ASN A 139 -6.90 -4.17 -5.86
C ASN A 139 -6.26 -4.59 -4.55
N LEU A 140 -7.00 -4.40 -3.44
CA LEU A 140 -6.60 -4.75 -2.08
C LEU A 140 -7.38 -5.95 -1.53
N GLU A 141 -7.92 -6.81 -2.39
CA GLU A 141 -8.70 -7.97 -1.95
C GLU A 141 -7.96 -8.81 -0.92
N ASN A 142 -8.62 -9.10 0.23
CA ASN A 142 -8.04 -9.81 1.37
C ASN A 142 -6.80 -9.14 2.02
N ALA A 143 -6.51 -7.89 1.75
CA ALA A 143 -5.39 -7.19 2.40
C ALA A 143 -5.65 -7.00 3.91
N ASP A 144 -4.56 -6.99 4.67
CA ASP A 144 -4.58 -6.68 6.09
C ASP A 144 -4.13 -5.23 6.32
N MET A 145 -5.07 -4.36 6.70
CA MET A 145 -4.87 -2.92 6.91
C MET A 145 -5.13 -2.52 8.37
N ARG A 146 -5.10 -3.48 9.30
CA ARG A 146 -5.41 -3.21 10.71
C ARG A 146 -4.44 -2.22 11.34
N GLU A 147 -4.96 -1.34 12.20
CA GLU A 147 -4.17 -0.39 12.98
C GLU A 147 -3.32 0.56 12.10
N SER A 148 -3.68 0.74 10.82
CA SER A 148 -2.98 1.59 9.86
C SER A 148 -3.59 3.00 9.79
N ASN A 149 -2.81 3.96 9.29
CA ASN A 149 -3.25 5.33 9.07
C ASN A 149 -3.26 5.65 7.57
N PHE A 150 -4.47 5.80 7.00
CA PHE A 150 -4.71 6.18 5.60
C PHE A 150 -5.45 7.51 5.48
N ARG A 151 -5.35 8.40 6.48
CA ARG A 151 -6.06 9.69 6.42
C ARG A 151 -5.85 10.40 5.10
N ASP A 152 -6.92 11.04 4.61
CA ASP A 152 -6.93 11.88 3.42
C ASP A 152 -6.45 11.17 2.12
N SER A 153 -6.38 9.83 2.12
CA SER A 153 -5.99 9.03 0.96
C SER A 153 -7.16 8.76 0.02
N ILE A 154 -6.85 8.33 -1.20
CA ILE A 154 -7.83 8.07 -2.27
C ILE A 154 -7.90 6.58 -2.56
N PHE A 155 -9.08 5.97 -2.35
CA PHE A 155 -9.41 4.57 -2.70
C PHE A 155 -10.58 4.49 -3.69
N LYS A 156 -10.77 5.53 -4.48
CA LYS A 156 -11.87 5.59 -5.43
C LYS A 156 -11.83 4.42 -6.41
N SER A 157 -12.98 3.76 -6.61
CA SER A 157 -13.12 2.62 -7.53
C SER A 157 -12.19 1.44 -7.22
N SER A 158 -11.61 1.34 -6.02
CA SER A 158 -10.74 0.24 -5.61
C SER A 158 -11.53 -1.01 -5.20
N ASN A 159 -10.88 -2.18 -5.26
CA ASN A 159 -11.41 -3.42 -4.72
C ASN A 159 -10.85 -3.68 -3.32
N LEU A 160 -11.69 -3.50 -2.32
CA LEU A 160 -11.42 -3.70 -0.89
C LEU A 160 -12.24 -4.89 -0.34
N HIS A 161 -12.57 -5.87 -1.20
CA HIS A 161 -13.30 -7.05 -0.82
C HIS A 161 -12.55 -7.86 0.24
N LEU A 162 -13.23 -8.23 1.34
CA LEU A 162 -12.65 -9.02 2.43
C LEU A 162 -11.43 -8.37 3.13
N ILE A 163 -11.23 -7.05 3.05
CA ILE A 163 -10.15 -6.42 3.81
C ILE A 163 -10.35 -6.60 5.31
N LYS A 164 -9.24 -6.61 6.03
CA LYS A 164 -9.21 -6.51 7.50
C LYS A 164 -8.68 -5.13 7.83
N ALA A 165 -9.54 -4.25 8.34
CA ALA A 165 -9.18 -2.86 8.60
C ALA A 165 -9.58 -2.41 10.02
N SER A 166 -9.79 -3.35 10.93
CA SER A 166 -10.18 -2.98 12.29
C SER A 166 -9.15 -2.04 12.94
N ASN A 167 -9.65 -1.00 13.61
CA ASN A 167 -8.89 0.09 14.22
C ASN A 167 -8.05 0.94 13.24
N ALA A 168 -8.31 0.88 11.94
CA ALA A 168 -7.64 1.77 10.98
C ALA A 168 -8.21 3.19 11.06
N ASP A 169 -7.36 4.18 10.77
CA ASP A 169 -7.73 5.58 10.61
C ASP A 169 -7.93 5.89 9.11
N PHE A 170 -9.19 6.08 8.71
CA PHE A 170 -9.63 6.47 7.38
C PHE A 170 -10.28 7.87 7.35
N GLY A 171 -9.95 8.73 8.31
CA GLY A 171 -10.48 10.08 8.35
C GLY A 171 -10.21 10.82 7.04
N GLY A 172 -11.24 11.46 6.45
CA GLY A 172 -11.13 12.21 5.19
C GLY A 172 -10.88 11.38 3.93
N VAL A 173 -10.84 10.05 4.01
CA VAL A 173 -10.57 9.16 2.86
C VAL A 173 -11.70 9.23 1.83
N ILE A 174 -11.36 9.10 0.54
CA ILE A 174 -12.31 8.99 -0.57
C ILE A 174 -12.40 7.54 -1.04
N PHE A 175 -13.50 6.86 -0.70
CA PHE A 175 -13.80 5.49 -1.11
C PHE A 175 -14.83 5.41 -2.26
N ASP A 176 -15.22 6.51 -2.87
CA ASP A 176 -16.33 6.58 -3.82
C ASP A 176 -16.31 5.44 -4.86
N GLY A 177 -17.41 4.70 -4.94
CA GLY A 177 -17.59 3.61 -5.88
C GLY A 177 -16.73 2.37 -5.63
N SER A 178 -16.05 2.26 -4.51
CA SER A 178 -15.25 1.08 -4.16
C SER A 178 -16.10 -0.12 -3.76
N ASN A 179 -15.52 -1.32 -3.82
CA ASN A 179 -16.10 -2.56 -3.31
C ASN A 179 -15.52 -2.90 -1.95
N MET A 180 -16.30 -2.76 -0.88
CA MET A 180 -15.95 -3.12 0.49
C MET A 180 -16.81 -4.28 1.02
N THR A 181 -17.31 -5.14 0.12
CA THR A 181 -18.11 -6.28 0.55
C THR A 181 -17.31 -7.21 1.45
N TYR A 182 -17.96 -7.67 2.56
CA TYR A 182 -17.33 -8.50 3.59
C TYR A 182 -16.12 -7.88 4.29
N ALA A 183 -15.95 -6.56 4.23
CA ALA A 183 -14.88 -5.86 4.92
C ALA A 183 -15.07 -5.89 6.45
N ASP A 184 -13.99 -6.09 7.20
CA ASP A 184 -13.93 -5.84 8.63
C ASP A 184 -13.49 -4.39 8.88
N LEU A 185 -14.46 -3.53 9.20
CA LEU A 185 -14.29 -2.10 9.48
C LEU A 185 -14.55 -1.79 10.97
N ASN A 186 -14.42 -2.79 11.86
CA ASN A 186 -14.69 -2.61 13.27
C ASN A 186 -13.77 -1.55 13.89
N PHE A 187 -14.37 -0.61 14.62
CA PHE A 187 -13.65 0.46 15.33
C PHE A 187 -12.77 1.35 14.41
N THR A 188 -13.06 1.42 13.11
CA THR A 188 -12.38 2.36 12.21
C THR A 188 -12.81 3.80 12.48
N ASP A 189 -11.91 4.75 12.25
CA ASP A 189 -12.27 6.17 12.14
C ASP A 189 -12.56 6.50 10.66
N LEU A 190 -13.82 6.80 10.35
CA LEU A 190 -14.30 7.23 9.03
C LEU A 190 -14.75 8.70 9.06
N THR A 191 -14.33 9.48 10.07
CA THR A 191 -14.72 10.90 10.21
C THR A 191 -14.45 11.66 8.92
N ASP A 192 -15.46 12.40 8.42
CA ASP A 192 -15.39 13.19 7.19
C ASP A 192 -15.04 12.39 5.90
N ALA A 193 -15.06 11.04 5.93
CA ALA A 193 -14.80 10.22 4.76
C ALA A 193 -15.93 10.26 3.73
N SER A 194 -15.60 10.05 2.44
CA SER A 194 -16.58 9.91 1.37
C SER A 194 -16.72 8.43 0.96
N LEU A 195 -17.92 7.86 1.20
CA LEU A 195 -18.30 6.49 0.83
C LEU A 195 -19.43 6.46 -0.20
N LYS A 196 -19.47 7.44 -1.11
CA LYS A 196 -20.55 7.53 -2.11
C LYS A 196 -20.56 6.33 -3.05
N GLY A 197 -21.71 5.66 -3.09
CA GLY A 197 -21.89 4.50 -3.97
C GLY A 197 -21.05 3.29 -3.62
N VAL A 198 -20.43 3.25 -2.43
CA VAL A 198 -19.64 2.11 -1.94
C VAL A 198 -20.53 0.89 -1.74
N ASP A 199 -20.00 -0.29 -2.05
CA ASP A 199 -20.66 -1.55 -1.74
C ASP A 199 -20.17 -2.08 -0.39
N LEU A 200 -21.01 -1.92 0.66
CA LEU A 200 -20.76 -2.36 2.05
C LEU A 200 -21.50 -3.65 2.41
N GLN A 201 -22.05 -4.37 1.43
CA GLN A 201 -22.82 -5.57 1.71
C GLN A 201 -21.99 -6.60 2.50
N PHE A 202 -22.59 -7.14 3.56
CA PHE A 202 -21.97 -8.12 4.46
C PHE A 202 -20.73 -7.61 5.23
N SER A 203 -20.44 -6.32 5.21
CA SER A 203 -19.35 -5.73 6.00
C SER A 203 -19.75 -5.52 7.46
N ASP A 204 -18.76 -5.34 8.33
CA ASP A 204 -18.94 -5.09 9.75
C ASP A 204 -18.32 -3.74 10.13
N LEU A 205 -19.18 -2.75 10.50
CA LEU A 205 -18.78 -1.42 10.96
C LEU A 205 -18.95 -1.26 12.47
N THR A 206 -19.06 -2.33 13.24
CA THR A 206 -19.29 -2.25 14.69
C THR A 206 -18.30 -1.30 15.35
N GLY A 207 -18.82 -0.27 16.04
CA GLY A 207 -18.00 0.71 16.74
C GLY A 207 -17.22 1.69 15.86
N ALA A 208 -17.45 1.69 14.55
CA ALA A 208 -16.84 2.68 13.65
C ALA A 208 -17.33 4.11 13.97
N ILE A 209 -16.41 5.09 13.90
CA ILE A 209 -16.72 6.51 14.02
C ILE A 209 -17.07 7.05 12.64
N VAL A 210 -18.26 7.61 12.48
CA VAL A 210 -18.83 8.01 11.17
C VAL A 210 -19.29 9.47 11.15
N ASP A 211 -18.74 10.32 12.00
CA ASP A 211 -19.08 11.74 12.07
C ASP A 211 -18.71 12.44 10.75
N GLY A 212 -19.67 13.10 10.11
CA GLY A 212 -19.42 13.79 8.83
C GLY A 212 -19.26 12.88 7.61
N THR A 213 -19.36 11.57 7.76
CA THR A 213 -19.19 10.60 6.66
C THR A 213 -20.34 10.68 5.66
N ASP A 214 -20.03 10.71 4.35
CA ASP A 214 -21.01 10.72 3.27
C ASP A 214 -21.23 9.30 2.69
N PHE A 215 -22.36 8.67 3.04
CA PHE A 215 -22.78 7.35 2.54
C PHE A 215 -23.78 7.43 1.38
N SER A 216 -23.90 8.55 0.68
CA SER A 216 -24.89 8.73 -0.40
C SER A 216 -24.80 7.62 -1.44
N GLY A 217 -25.87 6.84 -1.60
CA GLY A 217 -25.94 5.73 -2.57
C GLY A 217 -25.15 4.48 -2.19
N ALA A 218 -24.62 4.37 -0.98
CA ALA A 218 -23.98 3.15 -0.48
C ALA A 218 -24.99 1.97 -0.39
N LYS A 219 -24.49 0.73 -0.54
CA LYS A 219 -25.28 -0.49 -0.48
C LYS A 219 -25.06 -1.22 0.84
N TRP A 220 -26.13 -1.58 1.54
CA TRP A 220 -26.15 -2.00 2.95
C TRP A 220 -26.70 -3.41 3.21
N TYR A 221 -26.71 -4.32 2.26
CA TYR A 221 -27.33 -5.64 2.42
C TYR A 221 -26.60 -6.48 3.47
N TYR A 222 -27.28 -6.81 4.58
CA TYR A 222 -26.72 -7.55 5.74
C TYR A 222 -25.44 -6.94 6.34
N THR A 223 -25.29 -5.65 6.25
CA THR A 223 -24.17 -4.91 6.88
C THR A 223 -24.43 -4.77 8.38
N VAL A 224 -23.42 -4.98 9.21
CA VAL A 224 -23.46 -4.64 10.63
C VAL A 224 -23.14 -3.17 10.80
N CYS A 225 -24.07 -2.40 11.37
CA CYS A 225 -23.99 -0.96 11.54
C CYS A 225 -23.06 -0.57 12.71
N PRO A 226 -22.61 0.69 12.83
CA PRO A 226 -21.76 1.15 13.92
C PRO A 226 -22.29 0.89 15.33
N ASP A 227 -23.59 0.89 15.52
CA ASP A 227 -24.26 0.57 16.79
C ASP A 227 -24.41 -0.93 17.07
N GLY A 228 -23.87 -1.80 16.20
CA GLY A 228 -23.95 -3.25 16.27
C GLY A 228 -25.28 -3.83 15.75
N THR A 229 -26.21 -3.01 15.24
CA THR A 229 -27.44 -3.51 14.61
C THR A 229 -27.15 -4.01 13.19
N ASN A 230 -28.04 -4.84 12.63
CA ASN A 230 -27.89 -5.33 11.27
C ASN A 230 -28.86 -4.62 10.32
N SER A 231 -28.37 -4.13 9.18
CA SER A 231 -29.21 -3.45 8.17
C SER A 231 -30.29 -4.37 7.57
N GLY A 232 -30.08 -5.69 7.58
CA GLY A 232 -31.00 -6.66 6.98
C GLY A 232 -31.08 -6.53 5.47
N GLU A 233 -32.24 -6.90 4.89
CA GLU A 233 -32.42 -6.92 3.44
C GLU A 233 -32.82 -5.57 2.83
N VAL A 234 -33.28 -4.61 3.65
CA VAL A 234 -34.01 -3.42 3.16
C VAL A 234 -33.68 -2.14 3.94
N ARG A 235 -32.73 -2.13 4.83
CA ARG A 235 -32.39 -0.97 5.67
C ARG A 235 -31.01 -0.44 5.37
N ASP A 236 -30.90 0.87 5.40
CA ASP A 236 -29.63 1.57 5.55
C ASP A 236 -29.28 1.64 7.05
N CYS A 237 -28.01 1.80 7.40
CA CYS A 237 -27.59 1.98 8.80
C CYS A 237 -27.95 3.36 9.36
N PHE A 238 -28.30 4.35 8.51
CA PHE A 238 -28.58 5.75 8.87
C PHE A 238 -29.83 6.27 8.21
#